data_0e537e890fa5de5c709fc17bfacf6282
#
_entry.id   0e537e890fa5de5c709fc17bfacf6282
#
_cell.length_a   1.000
_cell.length_b   1.000
_cell.length_c   1.000
_cell.angle_alpha   90.00
_cell.angle_beta   90.00
_cell.angle_gamma   90.00
#
_symmetry.space_group_name_H-M   'P 1'
#
loop_
_entity.id
_entity.type
_entity.pdbx_description
1 polymer ?
#
loop_
_entity_poly.entity_id
_entity_poly.type
_entity_poly.pdbx_seq_one_letter_code
_entity_poly.pdbx_strand_id
1 'polypeptide(L)'
;GNIAGYEIEVATSSNGSTWTGYSFLKTIQSTAASGSATDTPNMADGTYRRYRIRTKDGDGLYSGYRESNSVYRLQSPTMPEIVSPSAGYYQTAPIVSWKASTAPDGNLAGYSGSISIDGGATWSPEYTTTATRFDISPVFDAAPLTAAFVVRVRAYTTGGTYSNYATSATFYRNTPVVAPKLLSPHTQAVKAGRIWAFVQCAAKDNGLAQTLYYQSPSGERTTLASGKTEAFSIAYPLTASGSHAFILMDSTGANAETDVSVSLVKTKYTDTTIEAGTTPTRAAHIAEPRADVDSILAAYGMQDAGWSETVEAGTTSLRHFNSHILEIRRKIEAIRKKVNDFAGETKISAFSWCELSDAGPKADAIKELRAAISKL
;
A
#
# COMPACT_ATOMS: atom_id res chain seq x y z
N GLY A 1 2.90 -59.35 -60.34
CA GLY A 1 1.68 -58.53 -60.29
C GLY A 1 2.02 -57.05 -60.08
N ASN A 2 1.30 -56.17 -60.73
CA ASN A 2 1.51 -54.72 -60.56
C ASN A 2 0.89 -54.27 -59.22
N ILE A 3 1.61 -53.47 -58.45
CA ILE A 3 1.11 -52.87 -57.20
C ILE A 3 -0.08 -51.99 -57.56
N ALA A 4 -1.23 -52.19 -56.85
CA ALA A 4 -2.43 -51.34 -56.96
C ALA A 4 -2.60 -50.40 -55.74
N GLY A 5 -1.99 -50.74 -54.61
CA GLY A 5 -2.07 -49.91 -53.42
C GLY A 5 -1.43 -50.55 -52.20
N TYR A 6 -1.60 -49.85 -51.08
CA TYR A 6 -1.09 -50.26 -49.76
C TYR A 6 -2.21 -50.17 -48.73
N GLU A 7 -2.21 -51.13 -47.82
CA GLU A 7 -3.09 -51.11 -46.65
C GLU A 7 -2.23 -50.96 -45.38
N ILE A 8 -2.61 -50.02 -44.56
CA ILE A 8 -1.91 -49.69 -43.31
C ILE A 8 -2.86 -49.96 -42.15
N GLU A 9 -2.36 -50.68 -41.18
CA GLU A 9 -3.01 -50.91 -39.89
C GLU A 9 -2.15 -50.41 -38.73
N VAL A 10 -2.80 -50.13 -37.62
CA VAL A 10 -2.16 -49.57 -36.42
C VAL A 10 -2.52 -50.43 -35.19
N ALA A 11 -1.56 -50.59 -34.31
CA ALA A 11 -1.76 -51.13 -32.96
C ALA A 11 -1.26 -50.12 -31.92
N THR A 12 -1.89 -50.09 -30.75
CA THR A 12 -1.56 -49.22 -29.64
C THR A 12 -1.13 -50.01 -28.42
N SER A 13 -0.35 -49.41 -27.53
CA SER A 13 0.07 -49.99 -26.28
C SER A 13 0.24 -48.88 -25.24
N SER A 14 -0.07 -49.17 -23.97
CA SER A 14 0.19 -48.30 -22.82
C SER A 14 1.56 -48.52 -22.18
N ASN A 15 2.26 -49.61 -22.50
CA ASN A 15 3.50 -49.98 -21.86
C ASN A 15 4.63 -50.41 -22.87
N GLY A 16 4.34 -50.30 -24.19
CA GLY A 16 5.29 -50.70 -25.24
C GLY A 16 5.51 -52.20 -25.38
N SER A 17 4.96 -53.02 -24.51
CA SER A 17 5.16 -54.47 -24.49
C SER A 17 3.87 -55.25 -24.85
N THR A 18 2.73 -54.87 -24.30
CA THR A 18 1.44 -55.44 -24.57
C THR A 18 0.67 -54.60 -25.56
N TRP A 19 0.35 -55.15 -26.71
CA TRP A 19 -0.28 -54.42 -27.84
C TRP A 19 -1.72 -54.79 -28.02
N THR A 20 -2.56 -53.83 -28.44
CA THR A 20 -3.88 -54.12 -28.98
C THR A 20 -3.76 -54.93 -30.27
N GLY A 21 -4.84 -55.59 -30.68
CA GLY A 21 -4.91 -56.10 -32.04
C GLY A 21 -4.72 -54.96 -33.07
N TYR A 22 -4.15 -55.30 -34.22
CA TYR A 22 -4.07 -54.35 -35.33
C TYR A 22 -5.47 -53.98 -35.85
N SER A 23 -5.72 -52.72 -36.02
CA SER A 23 -6.94 -52.21 -36.64
C SER A 23 -6.60 -51.46 -37.93
N PHE A 24 -7.50 -51.54 -38.92
CA PHE A 24 -7.37 -50.83 -40.18
C PHE A 24 -7.26 -49.34 -39.95
N LEU A 25 -6.26 -48.68 -40.57
CA LEU A 25 -6.05 -47.26 -40.52
C LEU A 25 -6.48 -46.60 -41.83
N LYS A 26 -5.84 -46.98 -42.96
CA LYS A 26 -6.18 -46.43 -44.27
C LYS A 26 -5.61 -47.27 -45.41
N THR A 27 -6.19 -47.05 -46.58
CA THR A 27 -5.64 -47.52 -47.85
C THR A 27 -4.98 -46.36 -48.61
N ILE A 28 -3.81 -46.61 -49.24
CA ILE A 28 -3.14 -45.69 -50.12
C ILE A 28 -3.24 -46.28 -51.55
N GLN A 29 -3.90 -45.61 -52.43
CA GLN A 29 -3.97 -45.96 -53.84
C GLN A 29 -2.69 -45.44 -54.53
N SER A 30 -1.74 -46.32 -54.80
CA SER A 30 -0.47 -45.94 -55.44
C SER A 30 0.16 -47.16 -56.09
N THR A 31 0.64 -47.03 -57.28
CA THR A 31 1.43 -48.02 -58.02
C THR A 31 2.94 -47.88 -57.79
N ALA A 32 3.37 -46.84 -57.04
CA ALA A 32 4.77 -46.58 -56.75
C ALA A 32 5.32 -47.61 -55.76
N ALA A 33 6.55 -48.04 -55.99
CA ALA A 33 7.27 -49.01 -55.13
C ALA A 33 7.66 -48.43 -53.78
N SER A 34 7.58 -47.11 -53.60
CA SER A 34 7.86 -46.41 -52.33
C SER A 34 6.90 -45.20 -52.18
N GLY A 35 6.68 -44.78 -50.94
CA GLY A 35 5.84 -43.63 -50.64
C GLY A 35 5.84 -43.31 -49.15
N SER A 36 5.13 -42.27 -48.79
CA SER A 36 4.90 -41.88 -47.44
C SER A 36 3.41 -41.67 -47.14
N ALA A 37 3.02 -41.91 -45.93
CA ALA A 37 1.67 -41.62 -45.45
C ALA A 37 1.74 -41.00 -44.08
N THR A 38 0.96 -39.94 -43.91
CA THR A 38 0.85 -39.26 -42.60
C THR A 38 -0.34 -39.83 -41.85
N ASP A 39 -0.09 -40.25 -40.62
CA ASP A 39 -1.12 -40.50 -39.64
C ASP A 39 -1.07 -39.34 -38.60
N THR A 40 -2.19 -38.65 -38.46
CA THR A 40 -2.34 -37.53 -37.48
C THR A 40 -3.29 -37.92 -36.37
N PRO A 41 -2.96 -38.94 -35.57
CA PRO A 41 -3.84 -39.42 -34.54
C PRO A 41 -3.79 -38.46 -33.34
N ASN A 42 -4.92 -38.35 -32.67
CA ASN A 42 -4.96 -37.84 -31.31
C ASN A 42 -4.46 -38.95 -30.35
N MET A 43 -3.12 -39.15 -30.26
CA MET A 43 -2.56 -40.08 -29.29
C MET A 43 -2.73 -39.53 -27.89
N ALA A 44 -3.13 -40.35 -26.94
CA ALA A 44 -3.03 -40.01 -25.54
C ALA A 44 -1.56 -39.98 -25.12
N ASP A 45 -1.21 -39.07 -24.20
CA ASP A 45 0.12 -39.01 -23.58
C ASP A 45 0.49 -40.33 -22.95
N GLY A 46 1.73 -40.76 -23.03
CA GLY A 46 2.23 -42.02 -22.47
C GLY A 46 1.82 -43.27 -23.25
N THR A 47 1.39 -43.12 -24.49
CA THR A 47 1.01 -44.26 -25.32
C THR A 47 2.03 -44.51 -26.43
N TYR A 48 2.11 -45.78 -26.84
CA TYR A 48 2.91 -46.26 -27.95
C TYR A 48 2.01 -46.57 -29.12
N ARG A 49 2.53 -46.36 -30.34
CA ARG A 49 1.95 -46.87 -31.60
C ARG A 49 2.96 -47.59 -32.40
N ARG A 50 2.53 -48.63 -33.12
CA ARG A 50 3.26 -49.25 -34.21
C ARG A 50 2.30 -49.51 -35.38
N TYR A 51 2.89 -49.55 -36.55
CA TYR A 51 2.17 -49.71 -37.79
C TYR A 51 2.59 -51.01 -38.47
N ARG A 52 1.70 -51.57 -39.26
CA ARG A 52 2.06 -52.59 -40.24
C ARG A 52 1.46 -52.21 -41.59
N ILE A 53 2.18 -52.59 -42.64
CA ILE A 53 1.81 -52.28 -44.01
C ILE A 53 1.87 -53.53 -44.86
N ARG A 54 0.97 -53.68 -45.79
CA ARG A 54 1.01 -54.68 -46.82
C ARG A 54 0.67 -54.04 -48.17
N THR A 55 1.15 -54.63 -49.26
CA THR A 55 0.78 -54.25 -50.62
C THR A 55 -0.45 -55.01 -51.09
N LYS A 56 -1.24 -54.39 -51.95
CA LYS A 56 -2.34 -55.00 -52.71
C LYS A 56 -1.99 -54.92 -54.18
N ASP A 57 -2.14 -56.01 -54.93
CA ASP A 57 -1.93 -56.02 -56.38
C ASP A 57 -3.24 -55.72 -57.16
N GLY A 58 -3.13 -55.65 -58.47
CA GLY A 58 -4.25 -55.37 -59.35
C GLY A 58 -5.38 -56.43 -59.33
N ASP A 59 -5.04 -57.65 -58.94
CA ASP A 59 -5.98 -58.78 -58.84
C ASP A 59 -6.63 -58.90 -57.45
N GLY A 60 -6.27 -57.97 -56.55
CA GLY A 60 -6.83 -57.89 -55.19
C GLY A 60 -6.09 -58.75 -54.14
N LEU A 61 -4.98 -59.39 -54.49
CA LEU A 61 -4.20 -60.21 -53.57
C LEU A 61 -3.29 -59.34 -52.71
N TYR A 62 -3.02 -59.78 -51.45
CA TYR A 62 -2.19 -59.05 -50.47
C TYR A 62 -0.89 -59.74 -50.21
N SER A 63 0.17 -58.94 -50.02
CA SER A 63 1.44 -59.42 -49.50
C SER A 63 1.33 -59.72 -47.97
N GLY A 64 2.37 -60.33 -47.44
CA GLY A 64 2.60 -60.38 -45.98
C GLY A 64 2.82 -58.94 -45.43
N TYR A 65 2.53 -58.78 -44.14
CA TYR A 65 2.71 -57.51 -43.45
C TYR A 65 4.21 -57.26 -43.12
N ARG A 66 4.56 -55.98 -43.18
CA ARG A 66 5.82 -55.46 -42.62
C ARG A 66 5.46 -54.50 -41.49
N GLU A 67 6.10 -54.66 -40.32
CA GLU A 67 5.87 -53.84 -39.13
C GLU A 67 6.91 -52.70 -39.02
N SER A 68 6.50 -51.57 -38.50
CA SER A 68 7.38 -50.44 -38.14
C SER A 68 7.96 -50.64 -36.74
N ASN A 69 8.97 -49.84 -36.43
CA ASN A 69 9.31 -49.54 -35.01
C ASN A 69 8.12 -48.88 -34.32
N SER A 70 8.07 -48.98 -33.01
CA SER A 70 7.09 -48.24 -32.21
C SER A 70 7.50 -46.79 -32.06
N VAL A 71 6.51 -45.91 -32.04
CA VAL A 71 6.63 -44.50 -31.65
C VAL A 71 5.95 -44.29 -30.31
N TYR A 72 6.52 -43.49 -29.46
CA TYR A 72 5.97 -43.18 -28.16
C TYR A 72 5.64 -41.70 -28.07
N ARG A 73 4.48 -41.37 -27.51
CA ARG A 73 4.12 -40.00 -27.18
C ARG A 73 4.50 -39.72 -25.73
N LEU A 74 5.47 -38.82 -25.54
CA LEU A 74 5.92 -38.41 -24.22
C LEU A 74 4.79 -37.88 -23.37
N GLN A 75 4.79 -38.22 -22.10
CA GLN A 75 3.85 -37.68 -21.14
C GLN A 75 4.22 -36.23 -20.77
N SER A 76 3.20 -35.42 -20.62
CA SER A 76 3.38 -34.06 -20.12
C SER A 76 3.73 -34.12 -18.63
N PRO A 77 4.62 -33.24 -18.14
CA PRO A 77 4.91 -33.17 -16.72
C PRO A 77 3.69 -32.63 -15.94
N THR A 78 3.66 -32.89 -14.64
CA THR A 78 2.61 -32.33 -13.78
C THR A 78 2.69 -30.81 -13.76
N MET A 79 1.53 -30.14 -13.68
CA MET A 79 1.47 -28.69 -13.52
C MET A 79 2.10 -28.30 -12.18
N PRO A 80 3.00 -27.27 -12.14
CA PRO A 80 3.54 -26.77 -10.88
C PRO A 80 2.42 -26.17 -10.01
N GLU A 81 2.63 -26.13 -8.70
CA GLU A 81 1.74 -25.47 -7.75
C GLU A 81 2.46 -24.23 -7.20
N ILE A 82 1.97 -23.03 -7.52
CA ILE A 82 2.56 -21.78 -7.04
C ILE A 82 2.34 -21.65 -5.53
N VAL A 83 3.44 -21.42 -4.79
CA VAL A 83 3.46 -21.21 -3.33
C VAL A 83 3.52 -19.72 -3.00
N SER A 84 4.28 -18.96 -3.78
CA SER A 84 4.45 -17.50 -3.67
C SER A 84 4.50 -16.89 -5.06
N PRO A 85 3.95 -15.68 -5.28
CA PRO A 85 3.22 -14.84 -4.32
C PRO A 85 1.78 -15.28 -4.08
N SER A 86 1.25 -14.91 -2.91
CA SER A 86 -0.18 -14.92 -2.63
C SER A 86 -0.83 -13.59 -3.07
N ALA A 87 -2.17 -13.51 -3.04
CA ALA A 87 -2.86 -12.22 -3.21
C ALA A 87 -2.44 -11.24 -2.12
N GLY A 88 -2.24 -9.96 -2.48
CA GLY A 88 -1.91 -8.93 -1.50
C GLY A 88 -1.01 -7.83 -2.05
N TYR A 89 -0.47 -7.05 -1.12
CA TYR A 89 0.39 -5.90 -1.39
C TYR A 89 1.80 -6.16 -0.86
N TYR A 90 2.82 -5.91 -1.68
CA TYR A 90 4.22 -6.17 -1.35
C TYR A 90 5.04 -4.88 -1.46
N GLN A 91 5.81 -4.56 -0.43
CA GLN A 91 6.74 -3.40 -0.45
C GLN A 91 8.02 -3.72 -1.21
N THR A 92 8.43 -4.97 -1.22
CA THR A 92 9.55 -5.49 -1.98
C THR A 92 9.08 -6.62 -2.88
N ALA A 93 9.77 -6.84 -4.00
CA ALA A 93 9.44 -7.92 -4.92
C ALA A 93 9.39 -9.28 -4.21
N PRO A 94 8.27 -10.00 -4.27
CA PRO A 94 8.22 -11.36 -3.73
C PRO A 94 9.02 -12.30 -4.64
N ILE A 95 9.70 -13.28 -4.03
CA ILE A 95 10.27 -14.38 -4.80
C ILE A 95 9.13 -15.28 -5.27
N VAL A 96 9.02 -15.47 -6.59
CA VAL A 96 8.08 -16.44 -7.14
C VAL A 96 8.61 -17.84 -6.87
N SER A 97 7.81 -18.69 -6.24
CA SER A 97 8.19 -20.08 -5.93
C SER A 97 7.00 -21.03 -6.12
N TRP A 98 7.33 -22.28 -6.42
CA TRP A 98 6.35 -23.35 -6.65
C TRP A 98 6.85 -24.70 -6.16
N LYS A 99 5.94 -25.65 -5.99
CA LYS A 99 6.28 -27.06 -5.73
C LYS A 99 6.83 -27.72 -6.99
N ALA A 100 7.82 -28.55 -6.83
CA ALA A 100 8.42 -29.27 -7.95
C ALA A 100 7.39 -30.14 -8.69
N SER A 101 7.45 -30.07 -10.02
CA SER A 101 6.70 -30.97 -10.90
C SER A 101 7.40 -32.32 -11.02
N THR A 102 6.62 -33.33 -11.38
CA THR A 102 7.13 -34.65 -11.76
C THR A 102 6.92 -34.87 -13.25
N ALA A 103 7.90 -35.47 -13.91
CA ALA A 103 7.75 -35.97 -15.27
C ALA A 103 7.72 -37.51 -15.18
N PRO A 104 6.60 -38.17 -15.58
CA PRO A 104 6.47 -39.63 -15.48
C PRO A 104 7.60 -40.39 -16.21
N ASP A 105 8.11 -39.80 -17.29
CA ASP A 105 9.23 -40.38 -18.07
C ASP A 105 10.60 -40.01 -17.50
N GLY A 106 10.66 -39.37 -16.32
CA GLY A 106 11.94 -39.03 -15.63
C GLY A 106 12.78 -37.96 -16.34
N ASN A 107 12.23 -37.23 -17.30
CA ASN A 107 12.93 -36.31 -18.19
C ASN A 107 12.55 -34.84 -18.00
N LEU A 108 12.20 -34.42 -16.77
CA LEU A 108 11.97 -33.02 -16.45
C LEU A 108 13.21 -32.18 -16.74
N ALA A 109 13.09 -31.20 -17.65
CA ALA A 109 14.19 -30.32 -18.04
C ALA A 109 14.20 -29.01 -17.26
N GLY A 110 13.03 -28.52 -16.80
CA GLY A 110 12.92 -27.27 -16.06
C GLY A 110 11.53 -26.67 -16.11
N TYR A 111 11.51 -25.37 -15.90
CA TYR A 111 10.31 -24.55 -15.86
C TYR A 111 10.43 -23.36 -16.78
N SER A 112 9.33 -22.94 -17.39
CA SER A 112 9.22 -21.64 -18.05
C SER A 112 8.08 -20.83 -17.41
N GLY A 113 8.32 -19.53 -17.23
CA GLY A 113 7.37 -18.64 -16.60
C GLY A 113 7.33 -17.28 -17.24
N SER A 114 6.24 -16.56 -17.07
CA SER A 114 6.03 -15.20 -17.54
C SER A 114 5.37 -14.39 -16.44
N ILE A 115 5.59 -13.07 -16.48
CA ILE A 115 4.94 -12.11 -15.59
C ILE A 115 4.05 -11.17 -16.42
N SER A 116 2.89 -10.86 -15.88
CA SER A 116 1.99 -9.81 -16.35
C SER A 116 1.99 -8.68 -15.33
N ILE A 117 1.84 -7.43 -15.81
CA ILE A 117 1.70 -6.23 -14.99
C ILE A 117 0.32 -5.57 -15.15
N ASP A 118 -0.58 -6.20 -15.89
CA ASP A 118 -1.92 -5.71 -16.26
C ASP A 118 -3.03 -6.73 -15.91
N GLY A 119 -2.82 -7.52 -14.87
CA GLY A 119 -3.80 -8.49 -14.38
C GLY A 119 -3.94 -9.75 -15.24
N GLY A 120 -2.97 -10.05 -16.10
CA GLY A 120 -2.98 -11.22 -16.96
C GLY A 120 -3.41 -10.94 -18.41
N ALA A 121 -3.65 -9.68 -18.77
CA ALA A 121 -4.04 -9.31 -20.14
C ALA A 121 -2.87 -9.47 -21.12
N THR A 122 -1.68 -9.04 -20.74
CA THR A 122 -0.45 -9.23 -21.54
C THR A 122 0.63 -9.90 -20.70
N TRP A 123 1.58 -10.57 -21.36
CA TRP A 123 2.62 -11.36 -20.70
C TRP A 123 4.01 -10.98 -21.22
N SER A 124 4.98 -10.94 -20.30
CA SER A 124 6.39 -10.82 -20.67
C SER A 124 6.86 -12.02 -21.50
N PRO A 125 8.01 -11.93 -22.19
CA PRO A 125 8.72 -13.09 -22.69
C PRO A 125 8.90 -14.15 -21.59
N GLU A 126 8.94 -15.42 -21.99
CA GLU A 126 9.16 -16.50 -21.03
C GLU A 126 10.60 -16.52 -20.50
N TYR A 127 10.73 -16.68 -19.18
CA TYR A 127 11.99 -16.98 -18.49
C TYR A 127 12.08 -18.48 -18.26
N THR A 128 13.24 -19.07 -18.44
CA THR A 128 13.49 -20.49 -18.16
C THR A 128 14.41 -20.67 -16.98
N THR A 129 14.16 -21.72 -16.18
CA THR A 129 14.98 -22.06 -15.00
C THR A 129 14.85 -23.54 -14.69
N THR A 130 15.88 -24.11 -14.07
CA THR A 130 15.85 -25.46 -13.46
C THR A 130 15.48 -25.43 -11.97
N ALA A 131 15.53 -24.25 -11.36
CA ALA A 131 15.11 -24.06 -9.97
C ALA A 131 13.58 -23.95 -9.87
N THR A 132 13.03 -24.20 -8.68
CA THR A 132 11.60 -24.03 -8.37
C THR A 132 11.24 -22.62 -7.90
N ARG A 133 12.01 -21.63 -8.38
CA ARG A 133 11.82 -20.21 -8.07
C ARG A 133 12.45 -19.32 -9.14
N PHE A 134 11.95 -18.09 -9.24
CA PHE A 134 12.65 -17.01 -9.95
C PHE A 134 12.40 -15.66 -9.30
N ASP A 135 13.31 -14.71 -9.54
CA ASP A 135 13.25 -13.34 -9.04
C ASP A 135 12.55 -12.45 -10.07
N ILE A 136 11.57 -11.67 -9.61
CA ILE A 136 10.81 -10.72 -10.41
C ILE A 136 11.17 -9.27 -10.11
N SER A 137 12.16 -9.00 -9.24
CA SER A 137 12.53 -7.65 -8.81
C SER A 137 12.73 -6.68 -9.97
N PRO A 138 13.43 -7.03 -11.08
CA PRO A 138 13.63 -6.08 -12.18
C PRO A 138 12.34 -5.59 -12.82
N VAL A 139 11.33 -6.47 -12.93
CA VAL A 139 10.02 -6.11 -13.49
C VAL A 139 9.16 -5.40 -12.45
N PHE A 140 9.18 -5.90 -11.22
CA PHE A 140 8.40 -5.37 -10.10
C PHE A 140 8.79 -3.93 -9.78
N ASP A 141 10.09 -3.63 -9.71
CA ASP A 141 10.60 -2.30 -9.34
C ASP A 141 10.45 -1.27 -10.46
N ALA A 142 10.48 -1.71 -11.72
CA ALA A 142 10.30 -0.84 -12.88
C ALA A 142 8.84 -0.58 -13.25
N ALA A 143 7.90 -1.41 -12.77
CA ALA A 143 6.49 -1.29 -13.13
C ALA A 143 5.81 -0.08 -12.46
N PRO A 144 4.73 0.47 -13.05
CA PRO A 144 3.90 1.47 -12.41
C PRO A 144 3.37 1.00 -11.04
N LEU A 145 3.17 1.93 -10.10
CA LEU A 145 2.66 1.62 -8.76
C LEU A 145 1.22 1.05 -8.77
N THR A 146 0.49 1.28 -9.86
CA THR A 146 -0.87 0.75 -10.07
C THR A 146 -0.88 -0.60 -10.78
N ALA A 147 0.28 -1.18 -11.08
CA ALA A 147 0.37 -2.45 -11.80
C ALA A 147 -0.28 -3.59 -11.02
N ALA A 148 -1.07 -4.38 -11.73
CA ALA A 148 -1.68 -5.62 -11.23
C ALA A 148 -0.81 -6.80 -11.71
N PHE A 149 0.01 -7.33 -10.82
CA PHE A 149 0.93 -8.40 -11.14
C PHE A 149 0.25 -9.77 -11.11
N VAL A 150 0.53 -10.59 -12.10
CA VAL A 150 0.18 -12.00 -12.15
C VAL A 150 1.37 -12.76 -12.71
N VAL A 151 1.67 -13.93 -12.17
CA VAL A 151 2.74 -14.80 -12.64
C VAL A 151 2.14 -16.12 -13.10
N ARG A 152 2.67 -16.67 -14.18
CA ARG A 152 2.36 -18.03 -14.62
C ARG A 152 3.62 -18.84 -14.81
N VAL A 153 3.55 -20.12 -14.50
CA VAL A 153 4.66 -21.06 -14.59
C VAL A 153 4.15 -22.39 -15.13
N ARG A 154 4.92 -23.03 -16.01
CA ARG A 154 4.72 -24.40 -16.47
C ARG A 154 6.04 -25.18 -16.44
N ALA A 155 5.93 -26.49 -16.29
CA ALA A 155 7.06 -27.39 -16.40
C ALA A 155 7.27 -27.84 -17.85
N TYR A 156 8.50 -28.18 -18.23
CA TYR A 156 8.79 -28.78 -19.52
C TYR A 156 9.82 -29.91 -19.41
N THR A 157 9.75 -30.82 -20.37
CA THR A 157 10.65 -31.97 -20.47
C THR A 157 11.73 -31.76 -21.52
N THR A 158 12.79 -32.57 -21.49
CA THR A 158 13.82 -32.58 -22.53
C THR A 158 13.30 -32.95 -23.90
N GLY A 159 12.16 -33.68 -23.96
CA GLY A 159 11.46 -34.01 -25.20
C GLY A 159 10.55 -32.91 -25.72
N GLY A 160 10.49 -31.75 -25.05
CA GLY A 160 9.71 -30.59 -25.52
C GLY A 160 8.22 -30.64 -25.19
N THR A 161 7.76 -31.52 -24.30
CA THR A 161 6.39 -31.51 -23.79
C THR A 161 6.25 -30.54 -22.63
N TYR A 162 5.10 -29.88 -22.49
CA TYR A 162 4.83 -28.89 -21.47
C TYR A 162 3.61 -29.29 -20.63
N SER A 163 3.62 -28.93 -19.37
CA SER A 163 2.42 -28.91 -18.54
C SER A 163 1.50 -27.73 -18.91
N ASN A 164 0.30 -27.72 -18.37
CA ASN A 164 -0.50 -26.50 -18.32
C ASN A 164 0.20 -25.45 -17.41
N TYR A 165 -0.14 -24.17 -17.60
CA TYR A 165 0.31 -23.12 -16.73
C TYR A 165 -0.41 -23.15 -15.38
N ALA A 166 0.35 -23.09 -14.30
CA ALA A 166 -0.15 -22.62 -13.02
C ALA A 166 -0.07 -21.08 -13.01
N THR A 167 -1.08 -20.43 -12.48
CA THR A 167 -1.18 -18.98 -12.44
C THR A 167 -1.36 -18.53 -10.99
N SER A 168 -0.61 -17.50 -10.57
CA SER A 168 -0.74 -16.92 -9.23
C SER A 168 -2.05 -16.15 -9.07
N ALA A 169 -2.44 -15.87 -7.84
CA ALA A 169 -3.37 -14.80 -7.56
C ALA A 169 -2.76 -13.44 -7.96
N THR A 170 -3.61 -12.45 -8.18
CA THR A 170 -3.17 -11.07 -8.45
C THR A 170 -2.57 -10.45 -7.19
N PHE A 171 -1.43 -9.79 -7.34
CA PHE A 171 -0.77 -9.04 -6.28
C PHE A 171 -0.33 -7.66 -6.76
N TYR A 172 -0.02 -6.76 -5.84
CA TYR A 172 0.22 -5.37 -6.12
C TYR A 172 1.49 -4.87 -5.43
N ARG A 173 2.10 -3.82 -6.00
CA ARG A 173 3.19 -3.11 -5.34
C ARG A 173 2.63 -2.15 -4.29
N ASN A 174 3.21 -2.17 -3.09
CA ASN A 174 2.93 -1.20 -2.04
C ASN A 174 4.14 -0.28 -1.84
N THR A 175 3.88 1.00 -1.62
CA THR A 175 4.91 1.96 -1.21
C THR A 175 4.88 2.11 0.31
N PRO A 176 6.01 2.44 0.97
CA PRO A 176 5.99 2.79 2.38
C PRO A 176 5.01 3.94 2.66
N VAL A 177 4.39 3.91 3.82
CA VAL A 177 3.62 5.06 4.31
C VAL A 177 4.61 6.15 4.71
N VAL A 178 4.40 7.38 4.26
CA VAL A 178 5.19 8.53 4.67
C VAL A 178 4.69 8.99 6.04
N ALA A 179 5.60 9.14 7.00
CA ALA A 179 5.25 9.61 8.33
C ALA A 179 4.56 10.99 8.27
N PRO A 180 3.53 11.23 9.11
CA PRO A 180 2.90 12.53 9.20
C PRO A 180 3.94 13.62 9.54
N LYS A 181 3.84 14.77 8.88
CA LYS A 181 4.70 15.92 9.18
C LYS A 181 4.04 16.77 10.27
N LEU A 182 4.70 16.91 11.40
CA LEU A 182 4.27 17.81 12.46
C LEU A 182 4.83 19.21 12.20
N LEU A 183 3.95 20.22 12.11
CA LEU A 183 4.31 21.62 11.90
C LEU A 183 4.16 22.47 13.17
N SER A 184 3.52 21.90 14.21
CA SER A 184 3.33 22.54 15.52
C SER A 184 3.01 21.44 16.54
N PRO A 185 3.43 21.58 17.84
CA PRO A 185 4.19 22.70 18.39
C PRO A 185 5.69 22.65 18.09
N HIS A 186 6.34 23.82 18.00
CA HIS A 186 7.79 23.95 17.79
C HIS A 186 8.58 23.90 19.13
N THR A 187 7.90 24.10 20.26
CA THR A 187 8.50 24.07 21.59
C THR A 187 7.84 23.01 22.45
N GLN A 188 8.61 22.34 23.30
CA GLN A 188 8.09 21.31 24.17
C GLN A 188 7.35 21.87 25.39
N ALA A 189 7.77 23.01 25.93
CA ALA A 189 7.15 23.62 27.09
C ALA A 189 6.24 24.78 26.66
N VAL A 190 4.95 24.66 26.99
CA VAL A 190 3.94 25.67 26.65
C VAL A 190 3.18 26.09 27.92
N LYS A 191 3.11 27.40 28.19
CA LYS A 191 2.31 27.97 29.27
C LYS A 191 0.84 28.04 28.87
N ALA A 192 0.21 26.87 28.74
CA ALA A 192 -1.20 26.76 28.40
C ALA A 192 -1.75 25.44 28.94
N GLY A 193 -3.07 25.34 29.05
CA GLY A 193 -3.73 24.05 29.35
C GLY A 193 -3.96 23.19 28.11
N ARG A 194 -3.64 23.71 26.92
CA ARG A 194 -3.86 23.10 25.61
C ARG A 194 -2.89 23.70 24.60
N ILE A 195 -2.52 22.92 23.59
CA ILE A 195 -1.88 23.41 22.37
C ILE A 195 -2.41 22.60 21.17
N TRP A 196 -2.56 23.22 20.01
CA TRP A 196 -3.00 22.51 18.80
C TRP A 196 -1.79 21.98 18.02
N ALA A 197 -1.78 20.69 17.80
CA ALA A 197 -0.86 20.04 16.87
C ALA A 197 -1.32 20.26 15.43
N PHE A 198 -0.42 20.71 14.56
CA PHE A 198 -0.64 20.87 13.13
C PHE A 198 0.02 19.71 12.41
N VAL A 199 -0.79 18.80 11.88
CA VAL A 199 -0.33 17.56 11.27
C VAL A 199 -0.68 17.56 9.78
N GLN A 200 0.32 17.36 8.93
CA GLN A 200 0.15 17.17 7.48
C GLN A 200 0.45 15.73 7.10
N CYS A 201 -0.43 15.14 6.31
CA CYS A 201 -0.27 13.80 5.76
C CYS A 201 -0.16 13.89 4.24
N ALA A 202 0.84 13.22 3.67
CA ALA A 202 0.98 13.11 2.23
C ALA A 202 -0.01 12.07 1.69
N ALA A 203 -0.45 12.24 0.43
CA ALA A 203 -1.15 11.18 -0.29
C ALA A 203 -0.25 9.97 -0.46
N LYS A 204 -0.83 8.79 -0.58
CA LYS A 204 -0.08 7.59 -0.91
C LYS A 204 0.05 7.45 -2.43
N ASP A 205 1.27 7.21 -2.91
CA ASP A 205 1.59 7.17 -4.35
C ASP A 205 0.78 6.13 -5.13
N ASN A 206 0.38 5.03 -4.49
CA ASN A 206 -0.43 3.97 -5.09
C ASN A 206 -1.95 4.17 -4.92
N GLY A 207 -2.39 5.32 -4.40
CA GLY A 207 -3.80 5.65 -4.23
C GLY A 207 -4.54 4.87 -3.14
N LEU A 208 -3.83 4.10 -2.30
CA LEU A 208 -4.47 3.41 -1.18
C LEU A 208 -5.00 4.40 -0.15
N ALA A 209 -6.19 4.12 0.35
CA ALA A 209 -6.80 4.92 1.40
C ALA A 209 -6.00 4.83 2.70
N GLN A 210 -5.86 5.97 3.38
CA GLN A 210 -5.12 6.13 4.62
C GLN A 210 -6.04 6.55 5.76
N THR A 211 -5.67 6.14 6.97
CA THR A 211 -6.34 6.53 8.23
C THR A 211 -5.29 7.11 9.17
N LEU A 212 -5.57 8.30 9.70
CA LEU A 212 -4.73 8.95 10.70
C LEU A 212 -5.30 8.67 12.09
N TYR A 213 -4.47 8.14 12.96
CA TYR A 213 -4.74 7.96 14.38
C TYR A 213 -3.91 8.92 15.21
N TYR A 214 -4.48 9.34 16.32
CA TYR A 214 -3.79 9.97 17.42
C TYR A 214 -3.68 8.98 18.58
N GLN A 215 -2.53 8.92 19.22
CA GLN A 215 -2.32 8.17 20.46
C GLN A 215 -1.89 9.12 21.58
N SER A 216 -2.65 9.11 22.68
CA SER A 216 -2.41 9.94 23.85
C SER A 216 -1.22 9.41 24.67
N PRO A 217 -0.66 10.21 25.61
CA PRO A 217 0.36 9.74 26.54
C PRO A 217 -0.07 8.55 27.42
N SER A 218 -1.38 8.34 27.61
CA SER A 218 -1.93 7.17 28.30
C SER A 218 -2.05 5.93 27.40
N GLY A 219 -1.72 6.03 26.12
CA GLY A 219 -1.83 4.95 25.13
C GLY A 219 -3.20 4.83 24.46
N GLU A 220 -4.17 5.68 24.82
CA GLU A 220 -5.48 5.71 24.18
C GLU A 220 -5.37 6.17 22.74
N ARG A 221 -6.01 5.45 21.82
CA ARG A 221 -5.97 5.74 20.37
C ARG A 221 -7.32 6.28 19.89
N THR A 222 -7.27 7.38 19.13
CA THR A 222 -8.43 8.04 18.54
C THR A 222 -8.23 8.15 17.03
N THR A 223 -9.27 7.84 16.24
CA THR A 223 -9.24 8.07 14.78
C THR A 223 -9.53 9.55 14.50
N LEU A 224 -8.61 10.21 13.78
CA LEU A 224 -8.74 11.62 13.40
C LEU A 224 -9.29 11.82 11.99
N ALA A 225 -8.89 10.95 11.07
CA ALA A 225 -9.41 10.92 9.70
C ALA A 225 -9.31 9.50 9.16
N SER A 226 -10.23 9.11 8.26
CA SER A 226 -10.22 7.79 7.63
C SER A 226 -10.59 7.88 6.16
N GLY A 227 -10.14 6.88 5.37
CA GLY A 227 -10.48 6.75 3.95
C GLY A 227 -9.88 7.84 3.06
N LYS A 228 -8.78 8.49 3.48
CA LYS A 228 -8.14 9.58 2.73
C LYS A 228 -7.21 9.01 1.66
N THR A 229 -7.47 9.36 0.40
CA THR A 229 -6.63 9.00 -0.76
C THR A 229 -5.73 10.15 -1.22
N GLU A 230 -6.05 11.38 -0.80
CA GLU A 230 -5.31 12.60 -1.11
C GLU A 230 -4.56 13.12 0.11
N ALA A 231 -3.63 14.06 -0.10
CA ALA A 231 -2.96 14.77 0.98
C ALA A 231 -3.98 15.57 1.80
N PHE A 232 -3.80 15.60 3.10
CA PHE A 232 -4.71 16.31 4.01
C PHE A 232 -3.96 16.88 5.21
N SER A 233 -4.61 17.82 5.91
CA SER A 233 -4.09 18.44 7.12
C SER A 233 -5.13 18.39 8.23
N ILE A 234 -4.65 18.26 9.48
CA ILE A 234 -5.51 18.24 10.66
C ILE A 234 -4.88 19.11 11.75
N ALA A 235 -5.70 19.94 12.39
CA ALA A 235 -5.40 20.56 13.67
C ALA A 235 -6.08 19.75 14.79
N TYR A 236 -5.29 19.27 15.76
CA TYR A 236 -5.78 18.45 16.87
C TYR A 236 -5.30 19.00 18.23
N PRO A 237 -6.21 19.17 19.23
CA PRO A 237 -5.81 19.73 20.53
C PRO A 237 -5.11 18.70 21.41
N LEU A 238 -3.89 19.03 21.85
CA LEU A 238 -3.16 18.31 22.89
C LEU A 238 -3.51 18.92 24.25
N THR A 239 -4.11 18.16 25.13
CA THR A 239 -4.64 18.62 26.41
C THR A 239 -3.94 18.00 27.62
N ALA A 240 -2.98 17.12 27.41
CA ALA A 240 -2.17 16.47 28.42
C ALA A 240 -0.68 16.71 28.16
N SER A 241 0.13 16.70 29.20
CA SER A 241 1.58 16.64 29.08
C SER A 241 2.04 15.20 28.81
N GLY A 242 3.12 15.04 28.06
CA GLY A 242 3.70 13.75 27.74
C GLY A 242 4.00 13.57 26.26
N SER A 243 4.31 12.34 25.88
CA SER A 243 4.53 11.96 24.48
C SER A 243 3.20 11.60 23.82
N HIS A 244 2.97 12.16 22.65
CA HIS A 244 1.80 11.92 21.80
C HIS A 244 2.29 11.38 20.47
N ALA A 245 1.59 10.42 19.87
CA ALA A 245 1.92 9.89 18.54
C ALA A 245 0.81 10.20 17.54
N PHE A 246 1.21 10.53 16.31
CA PHE A 246 0.34 10.60 15.14
C PHE A 246 0.73 9.50 14.19
N ILE A 247 -0.15 8.52 14.00
CA ILE A 247 0.11 7.27 13.27
C ILE A 247 -0.74 7.28 12.00
N LEU A 248 -0.08 7.33 10.85
CA LEU A 248 -0.74 7.21 9.54
C LEU A 248 -0.64 5.75 9.09
N MET A 249 -1.77 5.14 8.79
CA MET A 249 -1.88 3.73 8.39
C MET A 249 -2.64 3.64 7.07
N ASP A 250 -2.16 2.83 6.14
CA ASP A 250 -2.90 2.53 4.91
C ASP A 250 -3.87 1.35 5.09
N SER A 251 -4.69 1.09 4.08
CA SER A 251 -5.69 0.02 4.09
C SER A 251 -5.09 -1.40 4.13
N THR A 252 -3.78 -1.54 3.96
CA THR A 252 -3.07 -2.83 4.09
C THR A 252 -2.51 -3.06 5.51
N GLY A 253 -2.58 -2.04 6.38
CA GLY A 253 -2.03 -2.07 7.73
C GLY A 253 -0.58 -1.56 7.83
N ALA A 254 0.06 -1.20 6.70
CA ALA A 254 1.36 -0.53 6.76
C ALA A 254 1.21 0.86 7.37
N ASN A 255 2.12 1.26 8.24
CA ASN A 255 2.02 2.51 8.96
C ASN A 255 3.37 3.21 9.10
N ALA A 256 3.29 4.50 9.41
CA ALA A 256 4.39 5.33 9.85
C ALA A 256 3.88 6.34 10.88
N GLU A 257 4.73 6.74 11.82
CA GLU A 257 4.33 7.58 12.94
C GLU A 257 5.29 8.77 13.15
N THR A 258 4.77 9.79 13.80
CA THR A 258 5.52 10.94 14.26
C THR A 258 5.11 11.25 15.69
N ASP A 259 6.10 11.34 16.56
CA ASP A 259 5.92 11.65 17.96
C ASP A 259 6.14 13.12 18.26
N VAL A 260 5.44 13.61 19.28
CA VAL A 260 5.67 14.93 19.86
C VAL A 260 5.53 14.85 21.36
N SER A 261 6.52 15.36 22.08
CA SER A 261 6.45 15.51 23.53
C SER A 261 6.13 16.97 23.88
N VAL A 262 5.08 17.17 24.67
CA VAL A 262 4.71 18.49 25.16
C VAL A 262 4.59 18.50 26.68
N SER A 263 5.00 19.63 27.28
CA SER A 263 4.79 19.94 28.68
C SER A 263 3.84 21.13 28.78
N LEU A 264 2.60 20.85 29.12
CA LEU A 264 1.57 21.89 29.29
C LEU A 264 1.60 22.36 30.75
N VAL A 265 1.97 23.61 30.96
CA VAL A 265 2.05 24.22 32.29
C VAL A 265 0.93 25.25 32.39
N LYS A 266 -0.15 24.85 33.12
CA LYS A 266 -1.22 25.81 33.42
C LYS A 266 -0.66 26.96 34.26
N THR A 267 -0.78 28.19 33.78
CA THR A 267 -0.39 29.34 34.56
C THR A 267 -1.25 29.48 35.80
N LYS A 268 -0.60 29.52 36.92
CA LYS A 268 -1.25 29.86 38.19
C LYS A 268 -1.22 31.38 38.34
N TYR A 269 -2.32 32.02 38.00
CA TYR A 269 -2.45 33.47 38.12
C TYR A 269 -2.37 33.92 39.61
N THR A 270 -1.70 35.05 39.84
CA THR A 270 -1.52 35.65 41.18
C THR A 270 -2.88 35.84 41.86
N ASP A 271 -3.85 36.41 41.15
CA ASP A 271 -5.23 36.51 41.65
C ASP A 271 -6.10 35.48 40.91
N THR A 272 -6.44 34.41 41.57
CA THR A 272 -7.22 33.30 40.99
C THR A 272 -8.67 33.72 40.68
N THR A 273 -9.21 34.61 41.50
CA THR A 273 -10.54 35.24 41.34
C THR A 273 -10.39 36.74 41.14
N ILE A 274 -11.03 37.25 40.10
CA ILE A 274 -11.08 38.69 39.78
C ILE A 274 -12.50 39.18 39.98
N GLU A 275 -12.70 40.09 40.89
CA GLU A 275 -14.04 40.66 41.18
C GLU A 275 -14.02 42.18 41.04
N ALA A 276 -15.07 42.74 40.43
CA ALA A 276 -15.21 44.17 40.26
C ALA A 276 -15.32 44.86 41.60
N GLY A 277 -14.54 45.91 41.81
CA GLY A 277 -14.54 46.72 43.02
C GLY A 277 -13.81 46.11 44.25
N THR A 278 -13.42 44.82 44.22
CA THR A 278 -12.75 44.14 45.34
C THR A 278 -11.35 43.72 45.02
N THR A 279 -11.05 43.27 43.77
CA THR A 279 -9.72 42.87 43.37
C THR A 279 -8.89 44.08 42.89
N PRO A 280 -7.78 44.46 43.57
CA PRO A 280 -6.94 45.54 43.12
C PRO A 280 -6.35 45.26 41.72
N THR A 281 -6.29 46.31 40.88
CA THR A 281 -5.62 46.17 39.59
C THR A 281 -4.12 46.07 39.79
N ARG A 282 -3.48 45.04 39.24
CA ARG A 282 -2.06 44.74 39.37
C ARG A 282 -1.40 44.61 38.01
N ALA A 283 -0.10 44.92 37.89
CA ALA A 283 0.72 44.63 36.72
C ALA A 283 0.64 43.15 36.32
N ALA A 284 0.54 42.23 37.29
CA ALA A 284 0.41 40.80 37.06
C ALA A 284 -0.82 40.43 36.19
N HIS A 285 -1.93 41.20 36.24
CA HIS A 285 -3.14 40.95 35.45
C HIS A 285 -2.91 41.13 33.95
N ILE A 286 -1.85 41.81 33.54
CA ILE A 286 -1.42 41.98 32.17
C ILE A 286 -0.20 41.12 31.87
N ALA A 287 0.82 41.12 32.74
CA ALA A 287 2.08 40.40 32.52
C ALA A 287 1.89 38.88 32.42
N GLU A 288 1.02 38.29 33.24
CA GLU A 288 0.77 36.84 33.23
C GLU A 288 0.05 36.41 31.93
N PRO A 289 -1.07 37.00 31.47
CA PRO A 289 -1.65 36.70 30.16
C PRO A 289 -0.71 36.93 28.99
N ARG A 290 0.16 37.98 29.04
CA ARG A 290 1.17 38.20 28.01
C ARG A 290 2.15 37.04 27.94
N ALA A 291 2.68 36.58 29.09
CA ALA A 291 3.62 35.44 29.13
C ALA A 291 3.02 34.15 28.60
N ASP A 292 1.72 33.95 28.81
CA ASP A 292 1.00 32.80 28.25
C ASP A 292 0.87 32.90 26.73
N VAL A 293 0.45 34.08 26.23
CA VAL A 293 0.34 34.35 24.79
C VAL A 293 1.68 34.22 24.09
N ASP A 294 2.78 34.76 24.66
CA ASP A 294 4.14 34.64 24.11
C ASP A 294 4.55 33.16 24.00
N SER A 295 4.27 32.38 25.03
CA SER A 295 4.56 30.94 25.04
C SER A 295 3.79 30.18 23.94
N ILE A 296 2.53 30.54 23.72
CA ILE A 296 1.69 29.94 22.66
C ILE A 296 2.19 30.38 21.27
N LEU A 297 2.49 31.69 21.07
CA LEU A 297 3.04 32.21 19.83
C LEU A 297 4.35 31.48 19.45
N ALA A 298 5.26 31.30 20.42
CA ALA A 298 6.50 30.56 20.23
C ALA A 298 6.23 29.10 19.82
N ALA A 299 5.26 28.43 20.46
CA ALA A 299 4.89 27.07 20.12
C ALA A 299 4.35 26.92 18.67
N TYR A 300 3.70 27.94 18.14
CA TYR A 300 3.25 27.96 16.74
C TYR A 300 4.30 28.51 15.76
N GLY A 301 5.48 28.87 16.21
CA GLY A 301 6.52 29.49 15.38
C GLY A 301 6.07 30.85 14.82
N MET A 302 5.14 31.52 15.49
CA MET A 302 4.66 32.83 15.07
C MET A 302 5.67 33.91 15.52
N GLN A 303 6.23 34.63 14.55
CA GLN A 303 7.06 35.80 14.87
C GLN A 303 6.18 36.95 15.36
N ASP A 304 6.59 37.56 16.44
CA ASP A 304 5.90 38.67 17.05
C ASP A 304 6.82 39.89 17.18
N ALA A 305 6.27 41.09 16.95
CA ALA A 305 7.00 42.35 17.12
C ALA A 305 7.24 42.69 18.60
N GLY A 306 6.88 41.80 19.53
CA GLY A 306 6.92 42.06 20.97
C GLY A 306 5.68 42.83 21.45
N TRP A 307 5.81 43.39 22.65
CA TRP A 307 4.80 44.24 23.27
C TRP A 307 5.17 45.68 23.13
N SER A 308 4.17 46.54 22.90
CA SER A 308 4.39 47.99 22.67
C SER A 308 5.00 48.68 23.90
N GLU A 309 4.71 48.16 25.09
CA GLU A 309 5.23 48.72 26.35
C GLU A 309 5.53 47.58 27.34
N THR A 310 6.56 47.76 28.20
CA THR A 310 6.81 46.91 29.36
C THR A 310 5.79 47.16 30.45
N VAL A 311 5.42 46.09 31.17
CA VAL A 311 4.46 46.17 32.28
C VAL A 311 5.23 45.88 33.57
N GLU A 312 5.44 46.92 34.39
CA GLU A 312 6.15 46.82 35.66
C GLU A 312 5.28 47.35 36.81
N ALA A 313 5.40 46.75 37.98
CA ALA A 313 4.69 47.20 39.16
C ALA A 313 5.14 48.63 39.55
N GLY A 314 4.16 49.53 39.69
CA GLY A 314 4.39 50.92 40.11
C GLY A 314 4.78 51.90 38.98
N THR A 315 5.10 51.40 37.76
CA THR A 315 5.52 52.25 36.63
C THR A 315 4.46 52.33 35.56
N THR A 316 3.64 51.31 35.39
CA THR A 316 2.60 51.26 34.30
C THR A 316 1.39 52.07 34.74
N SER A 317 1.11 53.09 33.93
CA SER A 317 -0.08 53.94 34.11
C SER A 317 -1.38 53.18 33.83
N LEU A 318 -2.40 53.36 34.63
CA LEU A 318 -3.73 52.81 34.39
C LEU A 318 -4.38 53.33 33.09
N ARG A 319 -3.91 54.48 32.57
CA ARG A 319 -4.34 55.03 31.28
C ARG A 319 -4.01 54.13 30.10
N HIS A 320 -2.97 53.33 30.20
CA HIS A 320 -2.51 52.40 29.13
C HIS A 320 -3.07 50.99 29.29
N PHE A 321 -3.82 50.71 30.37
CA PHE A 321 -4.34 49.36 30.64
C PHE A 321 -5.21 48.85 29.50
N ASN A 322 -6.12 49.66 28.95
CA ASN A 322 -6.95 49.30 27.83
C ASN A 322 -6.17 48.96 26.57
N SER A 323 -5.07 49.69 26.27
CA SER A 323 -4.20 49.41 25.14
C SER A 323 -3.50 48.04 25.28
N HIS A 324 -3.06 47.68 26.48
CA HIS A 324 -2.50 46.37 26.76
C HIS A 324 -3.52 45.23 26.56
N ILE A 325 -4.76 45.43 27.01
CA ILE A 325 -5.84 44.45 26.78
C ILE A 325 -6.11 44.27 25.28
N LEU A 326 -6.21 45.37 24.54
CA LEU A 326 -6.43 45.32 23.09
C LEU A 326 -5.30 44.64 22.33
N GLU A 327 -4.06 44.85 22.78
CA GLU A 327 -2.88 44.20 22.18
C GLU A 327 -2.91 42.68 22.43
N ILE A 328 -3.21 42.22 23.65
CA ILE A 328 -3.38 40.80 23.99
C ILE A 328 -4.53 40.19 23.16
N ARG A 329 -5.71 40.85 23.07
CA ARG A 329 -6.84 40.38 22.25
C ARG A 329 -6.46 40.19 20.80
N ARG A 330 -5.69 41.13 20.19
CA ARG A 330 -5.21 41.01 18.81
C ARG A 330 -4.33 39.77 18.61
N LYS A 331 -3.40 39.50 19.53
CA LYS A 331 -2.52 38.34 19.44
C LYS A 331 -3.29 37.04 19.63
N ILE A 332 -4.25 36.97 20.55
CA ILE A 332 -5.18 35.84 20.74
C ILE A 332 -5.95 35.55 19.45
N GLU A 333 -6.50 36.60 18.80
CA GLU A 333 -7.24 36.43 17.55
C GLU A 333 -6.32 35.98 16.38
N ALA A 334 -5.06 36.42 16.35
CA ALA A 334 -4.09 35.94 15.37
C ALA A 334 -3.79 34.44 15.55
N ILE A 335 -3.65 34.00 16.80
CA ILE A 335 -3.47 32.56 17.12
C ILE A 335 -4.71 31.76 16.70
N ARG A 336 -5.90 32.23 17.08
CA ARG A 336 -7.18 31.60 16.68
C ARG A 336 -7.27 31.43 15.17
N LYS A 337 -6.97 32.51 14.45
CA LYS A 337 -6.97 32.50 12.98
C LYS A 337 -5.96 31.48 12.43
N LYS A 338 -4.75 31.43 12.97
CA LYS A 338 -3.72 30.46 12.56
C LYS A 338 -4.19 29.02 12.68
N VAL A 339 -4.86 28.66 13.80
CA VAL A 339 -5.40 27.31 14.01
C VAL A 339 -6.52 27.00 13.00
N ASN A 340 -7.47 27.93 12.83
CA ASN A 340 -8.59 27.72 11.92
C ASN A 340 -8.16 27.67 10.44
N ASP A 341 -7.25 28.56 10.03
CA ASP A 341 -6.71 28.56 8.65
C ASP A 341 -5.99 27.24 8.35
N PHE A 342 -5.19 26.74 9.28
CA PHE A 342 -4.52 25.47 9.10
C PHE A 342 -5.50 24.29 8.99
N ALA A 343 -6.53 24.29 9.83
CA ALA A 343 -7.55 23.24 9.82
C ALA A 343 -8.48 23.30 8.58
N GLY A 344 -8.56 24.46 7.90
CA GLY A 344 -9.54 24.70 6.84
C GLY A 344 -10.97 24.78 7.35
N GLU A 345 -11.19 24.83 8.65
CA GLU A 345 -12.50 24.89 9.32
C GLU A 345 -12.41 25.61 10.67
N THR A 346 -13.55 25.98 11.23
CA THR A 346 -13.61 26.64 12.55
C THR A 346 -13.39 25.63 13.67
N LYS A 347 -12.15 25.53 14.18
CA LYS A 347 -11.80 24.77 15.39
C LYS A 347 -11.98 25.57 16.67
N ILE A 348 -11.68 26.86 16.61
CA ILE A 348 -11.85 27.81 17.72
C ILE A 348 -12.84 28.88 17.27
N SER A 349 -13.99 28.95 17.93
CA SER A 349 -15.01 29.98 17.65
C SER A 349 -14.47 31.39 17.95
N ALA A 350 -15.07 32.39 17.35
CA ALA A 350 -14.77 33.79 17.68
C ALA A 350 -15.01 34.06 19.16
N PHE A 351 -14.14 34.90 19.74
CA PHE A 351 -14.30 35.33 21.11
C PHE A 351 -15.23 36.53 21.21
N SER A 352 -16.11 36.56 22.21
CA SER A 352 -16.88 37.74 22.56
C SER A 352 -16.08 38.57 23.56
N TRP A 353 -15.84 39.83 23.24
CA TRP A 353 -15.07 40.73 24.05
C TRP A 353 -15.95 41.81 24.66
N CYS A 354 -15.85 42.07 25.95
CA CYS A 354 -16.53 43.20 26.58
C CYS A 354 -15.97 44.53 26.06
N GLU A 355 -16.79 45.55 26.09
CA GLU A 355 -16.35 46.92 25.79
C GLU A 355 -15.40 47.44 26.88
N LEU A 356 -14.32 48.06 26.43
CA LEU A 356 -13.35 48.74 27.29
C LEU A 356 -13.84 50.20 27.47
N SER A 357 -13.95 50.65 28.71
CA SER A 357 -14.35 52.03 29.02
C SER A 357 -13.16 52.81 29.60
N ASP A 358 -13.18 54.13 29.42
CA ASP A 358 -12.18 55.04 29.96
C ASP A 358 -12.17 55.13 31.49
N ALA A 359 -13.18 54.54 32.15
CA ALA A 359 -13.31 54.54 33.60
C ALA A 359 -12.37 53.57 34.33
N GLY A 360 -11.44 52.87 33.60
CA GLY A 360 -10.46 51.95 34.15
C GLY A 360 -10.65 50.49 33.79
N PRO A 361 -9.77 49.61 34.24
CA PRO A 361 -9.77 48.20 33.85
C PRO A 361 -11.01 47.48 34.41
N LYS A 362 -11.73 46.78 33.56
CA LYS A 362 -12.84 45.94 33.95
C LYS A 362 -12.35 44.55 34.34
N ALA A 363 -12.81 44.03 35.49
CA ALA A 363 -12.55 42.64 35.91
C ALA A 363 -12.94 41.65 34.78
N ASP A 364 -14.02 41.92 34.06
CA ASP A 364 -14.53 41.06 33.00
C ASP A 364 -13.53 40.95 31.82
N ALA A 365 -12.82 42.04 31.47
CA ALA A 365 -11.84 42.01 30.40
C ALA A 365 -10.68 41.04 30.71
N ILE A 366 -10.23 40.97 31.97
CA ILE A 366 -9.19 40.05 32.40
C ILE A 366 -9.71 38.60 32.41
N LYS A 367 -10.94 38.40 32.93
CA LYS A 367 -11.59 37.08 32.92
C LYS A 367 -11.73 36.53 31.49
N GLU A 368 -12.15 37.36 30.55
CA GLU A 368 -12.28 36.98 29.13
C GLU A 368 -10.92 36.62 28.50
N LEU A 369 -9.87 37.39 28.75
CA LEU A 369 -8.52 37.07 28.27
C LEU A 369 -8.09 35.68 28.77
N ARG A 370 -8.23 35.40 30.05
CA ARG A 370 -7.88 34.11 30.66
C ARG A 370 -8.71 32.96 30.06
N ALA A 371 -10.03 33.18 29.87
CA ALA A 371 -10.92 32.23 29.25
C ALA A 371 -10.57 31.96 27.79
N ALA A 372 -10.22 33.01 27.03
CA ALA A 372 -9.78 32.89 25.63
C ALA A 372 -8.46 32.13 25.52
N ILE A 373 -7.45 32.47 26.35
CA ILE A 373 -6.15 31.77 26.39
C ILE A 373 -6.34 30.27 26.69
N SER A 374 -7.27 29.93 27.57
CA SER A 374 -7.53 28.51 27.90
C SER A 374 -8.10 27.69 26.74
N LYS A 375 -8.58 28.33 25.68
CA LYS A 375 -9.14 27.70 24.47
C LYS A 375 -8.14 27.61 23.31
N LEU A 376 -7.03 28.38 23.42
CA LEU A 376 -5.95 28.33 22.42
C LEU A 376 -5.08 27.08 22.58
#